data_0b5d2c5fff53cb88a5e8acf7a4b4413b
#
_entry.id   0b5d2c5fff53cb88a5e8acf7a4b4413b
#
_cell.length_a   1.000
_cell.length_b   1.000
_cell.length_c   1.000
_cell.angle_alpha   90.00
_cell.angle_beta   90.00
_cell.angle_gamma   90.00
#
_symmetry.space_group_name_H-M   'P 1'
#
loop_
_entity.id
_entity.type
_entity.pdbx_description
1 polymer ?
#
loop_
_entity_poly.entity_id
_entity_poly.type
_entity_poly.pdbx_seq_one_letter_code
_entity_poly.pdbx_strand_id
1 'polypeptide(L)'
;MDTVPMWMKNLDDEDMIFIKRFLLASGSLKEVAKLYGVTYPTVRVRLNKLIDKIKLAEDKTDNDEFVELIKRYVIDEDIEFDVAKNLITEY
;
A
#
# COMPACT_ATOMS: atom_id res chain seq x y z
N MET A 1 16.16 17.64 -5.22
CA MET A 1 14.73 17.87 -5.07
C MET A 1 14.29 17.61 -3.64
N ASP A 2 13.69 18.60 -3.04
CA ASP A 2 13.42 18.56 -1.61
C ASP A 2 12.08 17.95 -1.25
N THR A 3 11.21 17.78 -2.24
CA THR A 3 9.89 17.25 -2.00
C THR A 3 9.67 15.98 -2.80
N VAL A 4 8.97 15.05 -2.18
CA VAL A 4 8.55 13.84 -2.85
C VAL A 4 7.03 13.83 -2.95
N PRO A 5 6.46 13.11 -3.93
CA PRO A 5 5.02 12.98 -4.02
C PRO A 5 4.44 12.40 -2.74
N MET A 6 3.20 12.76 -2.45
CA MET A 6 2.53 12.30 -1.23
C MET A 6 2.56 10.77 -1.09
N TRP A 7 2.36 10.07 -2.19
CA TRP A 7 2.31 8.61 -2.14
C TRP A 7 3.63 7.97 -1.77
N MET A 8 4.75 8.70 -1.88
CA MET A 8 6.07 8.19 -1.51
C MET A 8 6.41 8.37 -0.04
N LYS A 9 5.65 9.17 0.68
CA LYS A 9 6.02 9.54 2.04
C LYS A 9 6.04 8.38 3.02
N ASN A 10 5.22 7.36 2.78
CA ASN A 10 5.17 6.20 3.67
C ASN A 10 6.12 5.07 3.25
N LEU A 11 6.90 5.30 2.21
CA LEU A 11 7.81 4.28 1.70
C LEU A 11 9.18 4.42 2.33
N ASP A 12 9.77 3.30 2.72
CA ASP A 12 11.13 3.28 3.24
C ASP A 12 12.13 2.97 2.11
N ASP A 13 13.40 2.91 2.46
CA ASP A 13 14.45 2.66 1.48
C ASP A 13 14.28 1.32 0.77
N GLU A 14 13.86 0.30 1.50
CA GLU A 14 13.63 -1.02 0.90
C GLU A 14 12.50 -1.00 -0.10
N ASP A 15 11.44 -0.25 0.21
CA ASP A 15 10.32 -0.08 -0.71
C ASP A 15 10.78 0.60 -2.00
N MET A 16 11.61 1.63 -1.88
CA MET A 16 12.11 2.36 -3.04
C MET A 16 13.01 1.47 -3.90
N ILE A 17 13.84 0.66 -3.26
CA ILE A 17 14.69 -0.29 -3.98
C ILE A 17 13.83 -1.31 -4.71
N PHE A 18 12.77 -1.80 -4.07
CA PHE A 18 11.86 -2.74 -4.70
C PHE A 18 11.22 -2.13 -5.94
N ILE A 19 10.74 -0.90 -5.84
CA ILE A 19 10.14 -0.20 -6.98
C ILE A 19 11.13 -0.09 -8.12
N LYS A 20 12.35 0.30 -7.82
CA LYS A 20 13.40 0.43 -8.83
C LYS A 20 13.63 -0.90 -9.54
N ARG A 21 13.79 -1.97 -8.79
CA ARG A 21 14.02 -3.29 -9.37
C ARG A 21 12.84 -3.80 -10.18
N PHE A 22 11.63 -3.50 -9.70
CA PHE A 22 10.42 -3.85 -10.42
C PHE A 22 10.38 -3.14 -11.79
N LEU A 23 10.70 -1.87 -11.81
CA LEU A 23 10.72 -1.10 -13.07
C LEU A 23 11.82 -1.60 -14.00
N LEU A 24 13.01 -1.89 -13.46
CA LEU A 24 14.12 -2.39 -14.26
C LEU A 24 13.83 -3.78 -14.82
N ALA A 25 12.99 -4.54 -14.15
CA ALA A 25 12.54 -5.85 -14.63
C ALA A 25 11.32 -5.73 -15.55
N SER A 26 10.99 -4.51 -15.98
CA SER A 26 9.84 -4.23 -16.86
C SER A 26 8.53 -4.76 -16.30
N GLY A 27 8.39 -4.73 -14.98
CA GLY A 27 7.17 -5.20 -14.32
C GLY A 27 7.07 -6.70 -14.15
N SER A 28 8.14 -7.44 -14.39
CA SER A 28 8.13 -8.89 -14.24
C SER A 28 8.42 -9.30 -12.80
N LEU A 29 7.41 -9.77 -12.10
CA LEU A 29 7.58 -10.26 -10.74
C LEU A 29 8.42 -11.53 -10.69
N LYS A 30 8.38 -12.32 -11.75
CA LYS A 30 9.21 -13.51 -11.86
C LYS A 30 10.69 -13.15 -11.85
N GLU A 31 11.05 -12.11 -12.58
CA GLU A 31 12.43 -11.63 -12.60
C GLU A 31 12.83 -11.02 -11.27
N VAL A 32 11.93 -10.28 -10.65
CA VAL A 32 12.18 -9.70 -9.33
C VAL A 32 12.41 -10.80 -8.30
N ALA A 33 11.61 -11.87 -8.36
CA ALA A 33 11.78 -13.01 -7.47
C ALA A 33 13.18 -13.61 -7.61
N LYS A 34 13.66 -13.73 -8.82
CA LYS A 34 15.01 -14.23 -9.08
C LYS A 34 16.07 -13.30 -8.50
N LEU A 35 15.90 -12.00 -8.65
CA LEU A 35 16.84 -11.03 -8.11
C LEU A 35 16.94 -11.10 -6.59
N TYR A 36 15.83 -11.34 -5.92
CA TYR A 36 15.81 -11.42 -4.47
C TYR A 36 16.08 -12.84 -3.95
N GLY A 37 16.12 -13.83 -4.83
CA GLY A 37 16.33 -15.21 -4.41
C GLY A 37 15.15 -15.77 -3.59
N VAL A 38 13.94 -15.37 -3.94
CA VAL A 38 12.73 -15.81 -3.25
C VAL A 38 11.70 -16.32 -4.25
N THR A 39 10.59 -16.87 -3.74
CA THR A 39 9.53 -17.39 -4.60
C THR A 39 8.62 -16.27 -5.11
N TYR A 40 7.92 -16.56 -6.20
CA TYR A 40 6.95 -15.61 -6.76
C TYR A 40 5.89 -15.17 -5.75
N PRO A 41 5.24 -16.08 -5.00
CA PRO A 41 4.25 -15.67 -4.01
C PRO A 41 4.81 -14.70 -2.98
N THR A 42 6.06 -14.86 -2.59
CA THR A 42 6.70 -13.94 -1.63
C THR A 42 6.80 -12.54 -2.20
N VAL A 43 7.23 -12.42 -3.45
CA VAL A 43 7.32 -11.13 -4.12
C VAL A 43 5.93 -10.53 -4.31
N ARG A 44 4.95 -11.34 -4.64
CA ARG A 44 3.58 -10.88 -4.84
C ARG A 44 3.01 -10.27 -3.56
N VAL A 45 3.25 -10.91 -2.42
CA VAL A 45 2.82 -10.38 -1.13
C VAL A 45 3.49 -9.04 -0.87
N ARG A 46 4.77 -8.94 -1.16
CA ARG A 46 5.51 -7.69 -0.98
C ARG A 46 4.94 -6.59 -1.84
N LEU A 47 4.64 -6.90 -3.10
CA LEU A 47 4.06 -5.92 -4.00
C LEU A 47 2.69 -5.44 -3.49
N ASN A 48 1.86 -6.38 -3.01
CA ASN A 48 0.56 -6.01 -2.49
C ASN A 48 0.65 -5.07 -1.30
N LYS A 49 1.60 -5.31 -0.41
CA LYS A 49 1.83 -4.43 0.74
C LYS A 49 2.28 -3.04 0.30
N LEU A 50 3.11 -2.99 -0.72
CA LEU A 50 3.58 -1.73 -1.26
C LEU A 50 2.43 -0.94 -1.89
N ILE A 51 1.59 -1.62 -2.65
CA ILE A 51 0.41 -1.00 -3.25
C ILE A 51 -0.49 -0.41 -2.16
N ASP A 52 -0.69 -1.15 -1.08
CA ASP A 52 -1.52 -0.68 0.03
C ASP A 52 -0.93 0.58 0.66
N LYS A 53 0.37 0.63 0.84
CA LYS A 53 1.04 1.83 1.37
C LYS A 53 0.81 3.03 0.47
N ILE A 54 0.91 2.84 -0.83
CA ILE A 54 0.73 3.91 -1.79
C ILE A 54 -0.72 4.41 -1.76
N LYS A 55 -1.68 3.48 -1.75
CA LYS A 55 -3.09 3.84 -1.69
C LYS A 55 -3.43 4.62 -0.44
N LEU A 56 -2.90 4.19 0.70
CA LEU A 56 -3.14 4.90 1.95
C LEU A 56 -2.61 6.33 1.90
N ALA A 57 -1.44 6.52 1.33
CA ALA A 57 -0.85 7.84 1.23
C ALA A 57 -1.67 8.76 0.31
N GLU A 58 -2.14 8.24 -0.82
CA GLU A 58 -2.95 9.03 -1.75
C GLU A 58 -4.31 9.38 -1.17
N ASP A 59 -4.97 8.40 -0.56
CA ASP A 59 -6.31 8.57 -0.04
C ASP A 59 -6.34 9.47 1.18
N LYS A 60 -5.23 9.61 1.87
CA LYS A 60 -5.17 10.36 3.10
C LYS A 60 -5.63 11.81 2.96
N THR A 61 -5.29 12.45 1.85
CA THR A 61 -5.66 13.85 1.65
C THR A 61 -7.11 14.02 1.23
N ASP A 62 -7.65 13.03 0.55
CA ASP A 62 -9.00 13.11 0.00
C ASP A 62 -10.05 12.50 0.90
N ASN A 63 -9.67 11.53 1.72
CA ASN A 63 -10.61 10.69 2.44
C ASN A 63 -10.37 10.64 3.95
N ASP A 64 -9.54 11.54 4.49
CA ASP A 64 -9.21 11.54 5.91
C ASP A 64 -10.45 11.56 6.80
N GLU A 65 -11.38 12.47 6.50
CA GLU A 65 -12.59 12.60 7.32
C GLU A 65 -13.44 11.35 7.23
N PHE A 66 -13.55 10.77 6.05
CA PHE A 66 -14.34 9.56 5.85
C PHE A 66 -13.74 8.39 6.61
N VAL A 67 -12.42 8.21 6.51
CA VAL A 67 -11.73 7.12 7.20
C VAL A 67 -11.84 7.29 8.70
N GLU A 68 -11.68 8.51 9.20
CA GLU A 68 -11.81 8.78 10.63
C GLU A 68 -13.24 8.49 11.12
N LEU A 69 -14.23 8.82 10.32
CA LEU A 69 -15.62 8.54 10.66
C LEU A 69 -15.85 7.04 10.74
N ILE A 70 -15.36 6.29 9.77
CA ILE A 70 -15.48 4.82 9.75
C ILE A 70 -14.81 4.21 10.98
N LYS A 71 -13.59 4.66 11.29
CA LYS A 71 -12.87 4.17 12.46
C LYS A 71 -13.63 4.44 13.75
N ARG A 72 -14.28 5.59 13.83
CA ARG A 72 -15.06 5.95 14.99
C ARG A 72 -16.26 5.02 15.18
N TYR A 73 -16.95 4.71 14.08
CA TYR A 73 -18.07 3.77 14.13
C TYR A 73 -17.63 2.37 14.56
N VAL A 74 -16.46 1.93 14.11
CA VAL A 74 -15.91 0.63 14.52
C VAL A 74 -15.66 0.60 16.03
N ILE A 75 -15.07 1.69 16.56
CA ILE A 75 -14.79 1.79 17.99
C ILE A 75 -16.10 1.81 18.79
N ASP A 76 -17.12 2.46 18.27
CA ASP A 76 -18.44 2.55 18.92
C ASP A 76 -19.31 1.33 18.66
N GLU A 77 -18.81 0.35 17.89
CA GLU A 77 -19.52 -0.86 17.52
C GLU A 77 -20.78 -0.63 16.69
N ASP A 78 -20.86 0.52 16.01
CA ASP A 78 -22.01 0.83 15.14
C ASP A 78 -21.98 0.04 13.85
N ILE A 79 -20.80 -0.40 13.40
CA ILE A 79 -20.66 -1.28 12.23
C ILE A 79 -19.61 -2.33 12.54
N GLU A 80 -19.72 -3.47 11.86
CA GLU A 80 -18.77 -4.55 12.04
C GLU A 80 -17.43 -4.18 11.41
N PHE A 81 -16.36 -4.70 12.01
CA PHE A 81 -15.01 -4.42 11.54
C PHE A 81 -14.81 -4.76 10.06
N ASP A 82 -15.33 -5.91 9.63
CA ASP A 82 -15.17 -6.34 8.25
C ASP A 82 -15.83 -5.38 7.27
N VAL A 83 -17.00 -4.86 7.61
CA VAL A 83 -17.70 -3.90 6.79
C VAL A 83 -16.89 -2.60 6.71
N ALA A 84 -16.39 -2.14 7.84
CA ALA A 84 -15.57 -0.92 7.87
C ALA A 84 -14.30 -1.09 7.05
N LYS A 85 -13.66 -2.24 7.14
CA LYS A 85 -12.45 -2.53 6.38
C LYS A 85 -12.72 -2.48 4.88
N ASN A 86 -13.83 -3.07 4.44
CA ASN A 86 -14.20 -3.05 3.03
C ASN A 86 -14.47 -1.64 2.53
N LEU A 87 -15.18 -0.85 3.32
CA LEU A 87 -15.47 0.54 2.96
C LEU A 87 -14.19 1.35 2.80
N ILE A 88 -13.24 1.19 3.70
CA ILE A 88 -11.96 1.89 3.64
C ILE A 88 -11.16 1.42 2.43
N THR A 89 -11.15 0.13 2.17
CA THR A 89 -10.37 -0.44 1.08
C THR A 89 -10.93 -0.03 -0.29
N GLU A 90 -12.24 -0.02 -0.44
CA GLU A 90 -12.87 0.29 -1.72
C GLU A 90 -12.95 1.79 -1.99
N TYR A 91 -12.94 2.59 -0.97
CA TYR A 91 -13.04 4.03 -1.12
C TYR A 91 -11.74 4.61 -1.68
#